data_ed1fb334df7fe0d13823096afee9ce52
#
_entry.id   ed1fb334df7fe0d13823096afee9ce52
#
_cell.length_a   1.000
_cell.length_b   1.000
_cell.length_c   1.000
_cell.angle_alpha   90.00
_cell.angle_beta   90.00
_cell.angle_gamma   90.00
#
_symmetry.space_group_name_H-M   'P 1'
#
loop_
_entity.id
_entity.type
_entity.pdbx_description
1 polymer ?
#
loop_
_entity_poly.entity_id
_entity_poly.type
_entity_poly.pdbx_seq_one_letter_code
_entity_poly.pdbx_strand_id
1 'polypeptide(L)'
;MTVSKLVFTPLSYTGWGSLQQLLPEVKKYDPAHILIVTDPVLKDIGLVDKVSAPLIQNGYEVDVYADTAPEPPLALGEKLVSYAKSRKFDLVIGVGGGSALDLAKLTAVLAVHDGAVEEYLNLTGTKQITEKGLPKILIPTTSGTGSEVTNISVLSLESSKDVVTHDHLLADAAIVDPELTLSVPSKVTAATGIDALTHAVEAYVSVNANPATDALALKAIRMISSSLRTAVENGEDKEARTQMSYGSYLAGLAFFNAGVAGVHALAYPLGGQFHISHGESNAVLLPYVMGYIRSSCVTKMRDIFEALGGNATSLSEEKASYQCVKQLQTLVEDVGIPQTLRGFNIPESALQKLTEDGVQQKRILARSPLPLREKDIRAIYQSAYDGAIVEPVH
;
A
#
# COMPACT_ATOMS: atom_id res chain seq x y z
N MET A 1 -15.93 -3.03 -25.68
CA MET A 1 -15.62 -2.43 -24.36
C MET A 1 -15.80 -3.51 -23.30
N THR A 2 -14.78 -3.78 -22.51
CA THR A 2 -14.86 -4.71 -21.38
C THR A 2 -15.61 -4.02 -20.23
N VAL A 3 -16.44 -4.77 -19.51
CA VAL A 3 -17.11 -4.27 -18.30
C VAL A 3 -16.09 -4.19 -17.18
N SER A 4 -15.99 -3.04 -16.53
CA SER A 4 -15.12 -2.84 -15.34
C SER A 4 -15.99 -2.70 -14.10
N LYS A 5 -15.69 -3.45 -13.04
CA LYS A 5 -16.25 -3.26 -11.70
C LYS A 5 -15.40 -2.20 -11.01
N LEU A 6 -16.03 -1.15 -10.45
CA LEU A 6 -15.38 -0.15 -9.61
C LEU A 6 -15.98 -0.22 -8.21
N VAL A 7 -15.11 -0.29 -7.20
CA VAL A 7 -15.50 -0.35 -5.80
C VAL A 7 -14.73 0.72 -5.04
N PHE A 8 -15.43 1.46 -4.20
CA PHE A 8 -14.84 2.53 -3.39
C PHE A 8 -15.29 2.38 -1.94
N THR A 9 -14.49 2.88 -1.02
CA THR A 9 -14.90 3.05 0.38
C THR A 9 -16.15 3.95 0.42
N PRO A 10 -17.21 3.52 1.12
CA PRO A 10 -18.50 4.25 1.10
C PRO A 10 -18.40 5.70 1.53
N LEU A 11 -17.49 6.02 2.46
CA LEU A 11 -17.29 7.35 2.99
C LEU A 11 -15.81 7.61 3.24
N SER A 12 -15.33 8.78 2.84
CA SER A 12 -13.98 9.24 3.18
C SER A 12 -14.00 10.72 3.54
N TYR A 13 -13.37 11.03 4.66
CA TYR A 13 -13.05 12.39 5.08
C TYR A 13 -11.58 12.65 4.80
N THR A 14 -11.26 13.67 4.04
CA THR A 14 -9.88 13.94 3.61
C THR A 14 -9.50 15.37 3.85
N GLY A 15 -8.27 15.61 4.25
CA GLY A 15 -7.71 16.95 4.43
C GLY A 15 -7.35 17.27 5.87
N TRP A 16 -6.65 18.38 6.02
CA TRP A 16 -6.10 18.83 7.30
C TRP A 16 -7.21 19.06 8.33
N GLY A 17 -7.10 18.41 9.49
CA GLY A 17 -8.09 18.46 10.56
C GLY A 17 -9.30 17.55 10.34
N SER A 18 -9.29 16.66 9.34
CA SER A 18 -10.40 15.73 9.10
C SER A 18 -10.66 14.77 10.27
N LEU A 19 -9.68 14.55 11.16
CA LEU A 19 -9.87 13.77 12.39
C LEU A 19 -11.04 14.30 13.25
N GLN A 20 -11.41 15.57 13.14
CA GLN A 20 -12.57 16.13 13.83
C GLN A 20 -13.90 15.46 13.44
N GLN A 21 -13.93 14.74 12.31
CA GLN A 21 -15.10 13.98 11.87
C GLN A 21 -15.23 12.64 12.59
N LEU A 22 -14.22 12.20 13.37
CA LEU A 22 -14.27 10.91 14.06
C LEU A 22 -15.45 10.80 15.02
N LEU A 23 -15.61 11.75 15.93
CA LEU A 23 -16.69 11.70 16.91
C LEU A 23 -18.10 11.78 16.28
N PRO A 24 -18.37 12.67 15.32
CA PRO A 24 -19.61 12.63 14.53
C PRO A 24 -19.86 11.30 13.84
N GLU A 25 -18.79 10.65 13.30
CA GLU A 25 -18.93 9.36 12.62
C GLU A 25 -19.23 8.24 13.61
N VAL A 26 -18.48 8.15 14.72
CA VAL A 26 -18.71 7.15 15.78
C VAL A 26 -20.13 7.20 16.32
N LYS A 27 -20.70 8.41 16.51
CA LYS A 27 -22.07 8.58 16.99
C LYS A 27 -23.14 7.92 16.11
N LYS A 28 -22.87 7.69 14.84
CA LYS A 28 -23.83 7.03 13.93
C LYS A 28 -23.99 5.55 14.21
N TYR A 29 -22.98 4.93 14.83
CA TYR A 29 -22.99 3.50 15.20
C TYR A 29 -23.46 3.26 16.61
N ASP A 30 -23.50 4.31 17.47
CA ASP A 30 -23.88 4.26 18.88
C ASP A 30 -23.23 3.09 19.63
N PRO A 31 -21.88 2.92 19.54
CA PRO A 31 -21.19 1.77 20.13
C PRO A 31 -21.12 1.92 21.65
N ALA A 32 -21.29 0.83 22.37
CA ALA A 32 -21.00 0.78 23.81
C ALA A 32 -19.48 0.59 24.02
N HIS A 33 -18.83 -0.26 23.23
CA HIS A 33 -17.44 -0.65 23.42
C HIS A 33 -16.65 -0.59 22.09
N ILE A 34 -15.58 0.20 22.06
CA ILE A 34 -14.75 0.47 20.88
C ILE A 34 -13.39 -0.18 21.04
N LEU A 35 -12.93 -0.88 20.00
CA LEU A 35 -11.55 -1.35 19.90
C LEU A 35 -10.74 -0.43 18.99
N ILE A 36 -9.66 0.15 19.50
CA ILE A 36 -8.65 0.85 18.69
C ILE A 36 -7.47 -0.11 18.45
N VAL A 37 -7.15 -0.36 17.17
CA VAL A 37 -6.01 -1.17 16.75
C VAL A 37 -4.91 -0.26 16.23
N THR A 38 -3.72 -0.34 16.84
CA THR A 38 -2.60 0.56 16.54
C THR A 38 -1.26 -0.15 16.80
N ASP A 39 -0.14 0.54 16.56
CA ASP A 39 1.19 0.07 16.89
C ASP A 39 1.77 0.73 18.16
N PRO A 40 2.80 0.12 18.78
CA PRO A 40 3.36 0.63 20.03
C PRO A 40 4.01 2.01 19.86
N VAL A 41 4.59 2.33 18.71
CA VAL A 41 5.26 3.61 18.46
C VAL A 41 4.25 4.76 18.49
N LEU A 42 3.10 4.61 17.83
CA LEU A 42 2.06 5.63 17.81
C LEU A 42 1.44 5.85 19.19
N LYS A 43 1.35 4.78 19.99
CA LYS A 43 0.93 4.87 21.40
C LYS A 43 1.95 5.63 22.23
N ASP A 44 3.24 5.29 22.12
CA ASP A 44 4.31 5.87 22.94
C ASP A 44 4.52 7.37 22.65
N ILE A 45 4.32 7.81 21.40
CA ILE A 45 4.39 9.24 21.05
C ILE A 45 3.07 10.01 21.31
N GLY A 46 2.05 9.35 21.87
CA GLY A 46 0.78 9.98 22.23
C GLY A 46 -0.14 10.31 21.03
N LEU A 47 0.17 9.81 19.81
CA LEU A 47 -0.68 10.08 18.65
C LEU A 47 -2.06 9.40 18.80
N VAL A 48 -2.10 8.21 19.38
CA VAL A 48 -3.35 7.47 19.62
C VAL A 48 -4.27 8.22 20.58
N ASP A 49 -3.74 9.04 21.49
CA ASP A 49 -4.54 9.84 22.41
C ASP A 49 -5.37 10.90 21.68
N LYS A 50 -4.93 11.38 20.51
CA LYS A 50 -5.73 12.27 19.65
C LYS A 50 -7.03 11.60 19.18
N VAL A 51 -7.04 10.27 19.09
CA VAL A 51 -8.19 9.45 18.68
C VAL A 51 -9.00 8.98 19.89
N SER A 52 -8.35 8.44 20.92
CA SER A 52 -9.02 7.79 22.07
C SER A 52 -9.59 8.80 23.06
N ALA A 53 -8.87 9.89 23.36
CA ALA A 53 -9.29 10.85 24.38
C ALA A 53 -10.65 11.53 24.08
N PRO A 54 -10.93 11.99 22.85
CA PRO A 54 -12.26 12.54 22.53
C PRO A 54 -13.39 11.52 22.70
N LEU A 55 -13.14 10.22 22.43
CA LEU A 55 -14.13 9.18 22.58
C LEU A 55 -14.39 8.91 24.06
N ILE A 56 -13.36 8.74 24.87
CA ILE A 56 -13.46 8.52 26.32
C ILE A 56 -14.18 9.71 27.00
N GLN A 57 -13.82 10.94 26.62
CA GLN A 57 -14.46 12.16 27.16
C GLN A 57 -15.97 12.26 26.81
N ASN A 58 -16.40 11.61 25.73
CA ASN A 58 -17.81 11.52 25.34
C ASN A 58 -18.51 10.27 25.88
N GLY A 59 -17.88 9.51 26.79
CA GLY A 59 -18.49 8.44 27.54
C GLY A 59 -18.43 7.05 26.89
N TYR A 60 -17.66 6.89 25.79
CA TYR A 60 -17.44 5.57 25.18
C TYR A 60 -16.43 4.75 25.99
N GLU A 61 -16.67 3.45 26.12
CA GLU A 61 -15.68 2.50 26.59
C GLU A 61 -14.70 2.21 25.44
N VAL A 62 -13.38 2.37 25.68
CA VAL A 62 -12.34 2.26 24.65
C VAL A 62 -11.21 1.37 25.10
N ASP A 63 -11.00 0.27 24.41
CA ASP A 63 -9.80 -0.54 24.53
C ASP A 63 -8.80 -0.20 23.42
N VAL A 64 -7.53 -0.03 23.79
CA VAL A 64 -6.44 0.20 22.84
C VAL A 64 -5.55 -1.03 22.75
N TYR A 65 -5.58 -1.71 21.62
CA TYR A 65 -4.65 -2.81 21.29
C TYR A 65 -3.47 -2.25 20.48
N ALA A 66 -2.32 -2.12 21.13
CA ALA A 66 -1.12 -1.48 20.58
C ALA A 66 0.04 -2.47 20.30
N ASP A 67 -0.27 -3.74 20.09
CA ASP A 67 0.76 -4.78 19.86
C ASP A 67 0.93 -5.11 18.36
N THR A 68 0.49 -4.23 17.43
CA THR A 68 0.70 -4.50 16.01
C THR A 68 2.17 -4.30 15.62
N ALA A 69 2.62 -5.01 14.60
CA ALA A 69 3.98 -4.94 14.09
C ALA A 69 3.97 -4.72 12.56
N PRO A 70 5.03 -4.13 11.99
CA PRO A 70 5.22 -4.13 10.54
C PRO A 70 5.18 -5.55 9.98
N GLU A 71 4.55 -5.72 8.82
CA GLU A 71 4.42 -7.04 8.18
C GLU A 71 3.87 -8.13 9.13
N PRO A 72 2.63 -7.96 9.61
CA PRO A 72 2.13 -8.72 10.76
C PRO A 72 2.11 -10.22 10.47
N PRO A 73 2.70 -11.05 11.35
CA PRO A 73 2.61 -12.50 11.21
C PRO A 73 1.17 -12.98 11.46
N LEU A 74 0.81 -14.11 10.83
CA LEU A 74 -0.51 -14.75 10.98
C LEU A 74 -0.90 -14.92 12.47
N ALA A 75 0.05 -15.35 13.31
CA ALA A 75 -0.18 -15.54 14.74
C ALA A 75 -0.62 -14.26 15.47
N LEU A 76 -0.18 -13.08 15.01
CA LEU A 76 -0.62 -11.81 15.56
C LEU A 76 -2.08 -11.50 15.16
N GLY A 77 -2.45 -11.80 13.91
CA GLY A 77 -3.84 -11.75 13.47
C GLY A 77 -4.76 -12.65 14.29
N GLU A 78 -4.34 -13.90 14.52
CA GLU A 78 -5.06 -14.87 15.39
C GLU A 78 -5.25 -14.33 16.81
N LYS A 79 -4.19 -13.82 17.42
CA LYS A 79 -4.21 -13.24 18.77
C LYS A 79 -5.21 -12.09 18.85
N LEU A 80 -5.18 -11.17 17.90
CA LEU A 80 -6.04 -9.98 17.90
C LEU A 80 -7.52 -10.34 17.65
N VAL A 81 -7.80 -11.22 16.69
CA VAL A 81 -9.17 -11.70 16.44
C VAL A 81 -9.74 -12.42 17.66
N SER A 82 -8.94 -13.27 18.31
CA SER A 82 -9.33 -13.95 19.56
C SER A 82 -9.60 -12.97 20.69
N TYR A 83 -8.78 -11.93 20.82
CA TYR A 83 -8.99 -10.84 21.78
C TYR A 83 -10.33 -10.14 21.53
N ALA A 84 -10.62 -9.78 20.26
CA ALA A 84 -11.88 -9.12 19.90
C ALA A 84 -13.11 -10.00 20.20
N LYS A 85 -13.05 -11.29 19.88
CA LYS A 85 -14.13 -12.26 20.19
C LYS A 85 -14.42 -12.35 21.70
N SER A 86 -13.37 -12.27 22.55
CA SER A 86 -13.51 -12.41 24.00
C SER A 86 -14.14 -11.19 24.70
N ARG A 87 -14.09 -10.00 24.07
CA ARG A 87 -14.44 -8.71 24.67
C ARG A 87 -15.76 -8.09 24.18
N LYS A 88 -16.32 -8.57 23.06
CA LYS A 88 -17.58 -8.08 22.45
C LYS A 88 -17.56 -6.58 22.14
N PHE A 89 -16.72 -6.18 21.20
CA PHE A 89 -16.70 -4.82 20.68
C PHE A 89 -17.86 -4.57 19.69
N ASP A 90 -18.27 -3.30 19.56
CA ASP A 90 -19.32 -2.85 18.66
C ASP A 90 -18.76 -2.08 17.46
N LEU A 91 -17.54 -1.56 17.58
CA LEU A 91 -16.85 -0.79 16.55
C LEU A 91 -15.34 -1.05 16.65
N VAL A 92 -14.67 -1.15 15.48
CA VAL A 92 -13.21 -1.21 15.38
C VAL A 92 -12.71 0.07 14.71
N ILE A 93 -11.69 0.69 15.31
CA ILE A 93 -10.98 1.84 14.73
C ILE A 93 -9.53 1.43 14.49
N GLY A 94 -9.08 1.43 13.23
CA GLY A 94 -7.68 1.24 12.89
C GLY A 94 -6.95 2.58 12.83
N VAL A 95 -5.83 2.72 13.56
CA VAL A 95 -4.99 3.93 13.56
C VAL A 95 -3.56 3.53 13.30
N GLY A 96 -2.98 3.91 12.18
CA GLY A 96 -1.60 3.53 11.88
C GLY A 96 -1.26 3.42 10.42
N GLY A 97 -0.13 2.77 10.15
CA GLY A 97 0.26 2.35 8.81
C GLY A 97 -0.55 1.15 8.31
N GLY A 98 -0.28 0.68 7.10
CA GLY A 98 -1.02 -0.41 6.47
C GLY A 98 -1.20 -1.64 7.35
N SER A 99 -0.17 -2.06 8.09
CA SER A 99 -0.22 -3.23 8.97
C SER A 99 -1.28 -3.13 10.07
N ALA A 100 -1.38 -1.98 10.73
CA ALA A 100 -2.39 -1.74 11.76
C ALA A 100 -3.80 -1.67 11.15
N LEU A 101 -3.93 -1.02 9.99
CA LEU A 101 -5.21 -0.91 9.28
C LEU A 101 -5.68 -2.28 8.76
N ASP A 102 -4.77 -3.10 8.23
CA ASP A 102 -5.06 -4.45 7.76
C ASP A 102 -5.54 -5.35 8.89
N LEU A 103 -4.86 -5.31 10.04
CA LEU A 103 -5.28 -6.05 11.23
C LEU A 103 -6.62 -5.54 11.79
N ALA A 104 -6.89 -4.23 11.73
CA ALA A 104 -8.18 -3.68 12.13
C ALA A 104 -9.32 -4.17 11.24
N LYS A 105 -9.13 -4.17 9.91
CA LYS A 105 -10.10 -4.70 8.94
C LYS A 105 -10.39 -6.18 9.19
N LEU A 106 -9.32 -6.97 9.31
CA LEU A 106 -9.39 -8.41 9.57
C LEU A 106 -10.17 -8.70 10.84
N THR A 107 -9.81 -8.00 11.93
CA THR A 107 -10.42 -8.16 13.24
C THR A 107 -11.91 -7.80 13.22
N ALA A 108 -12.28 -6.68 12.62
CA ALA A 108 -13.66 -6.25 12.50
C ALA A 108 -14.54 -7.30 11.80
N VAL A 109 -14.01 -7.93 10.75
CA VAL A 109 -14.75 -8.95 10.00
C VAL A 109 -14.75 -10.28 10.72
N LEU A 110 -13.60 -10.77 11.18
CA LEU A 110 -13.50 -12.12 11.75
C LEU A 110 -13.96 -12.21 13.22
N ALA A 111 -14.21 -11.09 13.89
CA ALA A 111 -14.80 -11.08 15.24
C ALA A 111 -16.17 -11.78 15.31
N VAL A 112 -16.93 -11.80 14.21
CA VAL A 112 -18.25 -12.44 14.10
C VAL A 112 -18.24 -13.77 13.35
N HIS A 113 -17.08 -14.23 12.90
CA HIS A 113 -16.93 -15.49 12.16
C HIS A 113 -16.27 -16.56 13.03
N ASP A 114 -16.70 -17.81 12.87
CA ASP A 114 -16.11 -18.95 13.55
C ASP A 114 -14.81 -19.41 12.88
N GLY A 115 -13.89 -19.97 13.69
CA GLY A 115 -12.65 -20.57 13.23
C GLY A 115 -11.44 -19.63 13.35
N ALA A 116 -10.32 -20.11 12.81
CA ALA A 116 -9.02 -19.44 12.81
C ALA A 116 -8.87 -18.51 11.60
N VAL A 117 -7.99 -17.51 11.69
CA VAL A 117 -7.68 -16.59 10.58
C VAL A 117 -7.12 -17.36 9.39
N GLU A 118 -6.28 -18.37 9.64
CA GLU A 118 -5.70 -19.22 8.60
C GLU A 118 -6.74 -19.82 7.65
N GLU A 119 -7.93 -20.18 8.18
CA GLU A 119 -9.01 -20.77 7.38
C GLU A 119 -9.62 -19.79 6.35
N TYR A 120 -9.34 -18.47 6.48
CA TYR A 120 -9.85 -17.40 5.60
C TYR A 120 -8.78 -16.85 4.63
N LEU A 121 -7.56 -17.39 4.64
CA LEU A 121 -6.50 -16.99 3.72
C LEU A 121 -6.89 -17.27 2.26
N ASN A 122 -6.48 -16.40 1.37
CA ASN A 122 -6.92 -16.45 -0.04
C ASN A 122 -6.35 -17.65 -0.82
N LEU A 123 -5.13 -18.11 -0.49
CA LEU A 123 -4.48 -19.22 -1.20
C LEU A 123 -4.73 -20.57 -0.53
N THR A 124 -4.75 -20.61 0.78
CA THR A 124 -4.77 -21.87 1.56
C THR A 124 -6.04 -22.05 2.40
N GLY A 125 -6.84 -20.99 2.54
CA GLY A 125 -8.04 -21.00 3.37
C GLY A 125 -9.14 -21.88 2.81
N THR A 126 -9.97 -22.39 3.71
CA THR A 126 -11.08 -23.32 3.43
C THR A 126 -12.46 -22.72 3.71
N LYS A 127 -12.50 -21.54 4.36
CA LYS A 127 -13.74 -20.84 4.70
C LYS A 127 -13.95 -19.58 3.87
N GLN A 128 -15.21 -19.16 3.80
CA GLN A 128 -15.64 -17.94 3.13
C GLN A 128 -16.14 -16.93 4.16
N ILE A 129 -15.88 -15.66 3.93
CA ILE A 129 -16.48 -14.56 4.68
C ILE A 129 -17.94 -14.42 4.21
N THR A 130 -18.88 -14.50 5.13
CA THR A 130 -20.32 -14.50 4.85
C THR A 130 -21.06 -13.32 5.45
N GLU A 131 -20.50 -12.70 6.51
CA GLU A 131 -21.11 -11.59 7.21
C GLU A 131 -20.23 -10.33 7.14
N LYS A 132 -20.86 -9.16 7.20
CA LYS A 132 -20.14 -7.88 7.10
C LYS A 132 -19.15 -7.64 8.25
N GLY A 133 -19.40 -8.24 9.41
CA GLY A 133 -18.61 -8.00 10.61
C GLY A 133 -18.98 -6.69 11.32
N LEU A 134 -18.12 -6.26 12.24
CA LEU A 134 -18.27 -5.02 12.99
C LEU A 134 -18.04 -3.81 12.07
N PRO A 135 -18.71 -2.67 12.32
CA PRO A 135 -18.36 -1.40 11.69
C PRO A 135 -16.88 -1.08 11.91
N LYS A 136 -16.25 -0.45 10.92
CA LYS A 136 -14.83 -0.10 11.00
C LYS A 136 -14.51 1.25 10.40
N ILE A 137 -13.76 2.06 11.16
CA ILE A 137 -13.23 3.36 10.75
C ILE A 137 -11.71 3.23 10.63
N LEU A 138 -11.12 3.64 9.51
CA LEU A 138 -9.68 3.52 9.30
C LEU A 138 -9.04 4.91 9.17
N ILE A 139 -7.96 5.12 9.93
CA ILE A 139 -7.25 6.39 10.08
C ILE A 139 -5.76 6.15 9.76
N PRO A 140 -5.33 6.35 8.50
CA PRO A 140 -3.94 6.18 8.14
C PRO A 140 -3.07 7.25 8.76
N THR A 141 -1.87 6.86 9.22
CA THR A 141 -0.85 7.78 9.74
C THR A 141 0.40 7.81 8.86
N THR A 142 0.40 7.07 7.75
CA THR A 142 1.42 7.08 6.71
C THR A 142 0.81 7.34 5.34
N SER A 143 1.57 7.90 4.42
CA SER A 143 1.16 8.13 3.03
C SER A 143 1.84 7.08 2.15
N GLY A 144 1.20 5.91 1.97
CA GLY A 144 1.86 4.78 1.30
C GLY A 144 0.89 3.72 0.80
N THR A 145 0.40 2.89 1.70
CA THR A 145 -0.28 1.64 1.36
C THR A 145 -1.70 1.80 0.81
N GLY A 146 -2.40 2.91 1.11
CA GLY A 146 -3.81 3.05 0.75
C GLY A 146 -4.73 2.00 1.38
N SER A 147 -4.30 1.35 2.48
CA SER A 147 -5.04 0.27 3.13
C SER A 147 -6.43 0.69 3.59
N GLU A 148 -6.63 1.96 3.92
CA GLU A 148 -7.89 2.56 4.34
C GLU A 148 -9.00 2.50 3.27
N VAL A 149 -8.62 2.28 2.00
CA VAL A 149 -9.54 2.22 0.87
C VAL A 149 -9.53 0.88 0.14
N THR A 150 -8.90 -0.14 0.72
CA THR A 150 -8.82 -1.48 0.11
C THR A 150 -9.56 -2.54 0.91
N ASN A 151 -9.91 -3.64 0.24
CA ASN A 151 -10.57 -4.81 0.83
C ASN A 151 -9.61 -5.95 1.15
N ILE A 152 -8.34 -5.65 1.40
CA ILE A 152 -7.27 -6.63 1.57
C ILE A 152 -6.66 -6.46 2.96
N SER A 153 -6.36 -7.57 3.62
CA SER A 153 -5.50 -7.65 4.81
C SER A 153 -4.35 -8.59 4.51
N VAL A 154 -3.12 -8.08 4.60
CA VAL A 154 -1.89 -8.83 4.29
C VAL A 154 -1.31 -9.42 5.56
N LEU A 155 -0.94 -10.71 5.52
CA LEU A 155 -0.34 -11.44 6.64
C LEU A 155 0.95 -12.11 6.18
N SER A 156 1.96 -12.08 7.04
CA SER A 156 3.21 -12.80 6.82
C SER A 156 3.09 -14.23 7.35
N LEU A 157 3.49 -15.18 6.51
CA LEU A 157 3.68 -16.60 6.83
C LEU A 157 5.19 -16.87 7.02
N GLU A 158 5.55 -18.10 7.39
CA GLU A 158 6.97 -18.44 7.65
C GLU A 158 7.92 -18.13 6.48
N SER A 159 7.48 -18.34 5.24
CA SER A 159 8.33 -18.15 4.05
C SER A 159 7.69 -17.34 2.92
N SER A 160 6.48 -16.80 3.16
CA SER A 160 5.68 -16.12 2.13
C SER A 160 4.73 -15.10 2.76
N LYS A 161 3.93 -14.44 1.93
CA LYS A 161 2.79 -13.62 2.36
C LYS A 161 1.51 -14.17 1.73
N ASP A 162 0.43 -14.16 2.49
CA ASP A 162 -0.92 -14.39 1.98
C ASP A 162 -1.87 -13.29 2.47
N VAL A 163 -3.04 -13.24 1.92
CA VAL A 163 -4.01 -12.19 2.19
C VAL A 163 -5.36 -12.77 2.56
N VAL A 164 -6.12 -12.05 3.37
CA VAL A 164 -7.57 -12.19 3.42
C VAL A 164 -8.16 -11.09 2.55
N THR A 165 -9.02 -11.43 1.59
CA THR A 165 -9.64 -10.46 0.68
C THR A 165 -11.14 -10.70 0.55
N HIS A 166 -11.93 -9.67 0.84
CA HIS A 166 -13.39 -9.68 0.67
C HIS A 166 -13.94 -8.26 0.73
N ASP A 167 -15.03 -7.96 0.00
CA ASP A 167 -15.61 -6.62 0.00
C ASP A 167 -16.06 -6.17 1.42
N HIS A 168 -16.30 -7.07 2.34
CA HIS A 168 -16.60 -6.77 3.74
C HIS A 168 -15.42 -6.22 4.55
N LEU A 169 -14.16 -6.35 4.06
CA LEU A 169 -13.00 -5.71 4.66
C LEU A 169 -12.92 -4.21 4.36
N LEU A 170 -13.66 -3.70 3.38
CA LEU A 170 -13.70 -2.26 3.14
C LEU A 170 -14.14 -1.51 4.40
N ALA A 171 -13.48 -0.40 4.67
CA ALA A 171 -13.87 0.49 5.76
C ALA A 171 -15.28 1.04 5.55
N ASP A 172 -16.05 1.21 6.60
CA ASP A 172 -17.30 1.95 6.57
C ASP A 172 -17.04 3.45 6.43
N ALA A 173 -15.94 3.93 7.05
CA ALA A 173 -15.40 5.26 6.82
C ALA A 173 -13.87 5.26 6.87
N ALA A 174 -13.24 6.09 6.03
CA ALA A 174 -11.83 6.42 6.10
C ALA A 174 -11.66 7.89 6.52
N ILE A 175 -10.69 8.17 7.40
CA ILE A 175 -10.36 9.54 7.82
C ILE A 175 -8.89 9.78 7.51
N VAL A 176 -8.63 10.51 6.43
CA VAL A 176 -7.29 10.77 5.91
C VAL A 176 -6.86 12.19 6.29
N ASP A 177 -6.27 12.31 7.46
CA ASP A 177 -5.80 13.59 8.00
C ASP A 177 -4.27 13.71 7.85
N PRO A 178 -3.78 14.60 6.98
CA PRO A 178 -2.36 14.82 6.79
C PRO A 178 -1.61 15.20 8.08
N GLU A 179 -2.27 15.82 9.06
CA GLU A 179 -1.68 16.17 10.34
C GLU A 179 -1.12 14.96 11.08
N LEU A 180 -1.75 13.79 10.93
CA LEU A 180 -1.31 12.56 11.59
C LEU A 180 -0.02 11.98 10.99
N THR A 181 0.43 12.49 9.84
CA THR A 181 1.65 12.05 9.17
C THR A 181 2.89 12.86 9.55
N LEU A 182 2.76 13.95 10.31
CA LEU A 182 3.87 14.85 10.68
C LEU A 182 4.99 14.15 11.46
N SER A 183 4.66 13.15 12.28
CA SER A 183 5.62 12.38 13.07
C SER A 183 6.34 11.27 12.32
N VAL A 184 5.99 11.05 11.04
CA VAL A 184 6.59 9.97 10.24
C VAL A 184 8.05 10.32 9.91
N PRO A 185 9.02 9.46 10.29
CA PRO A 185 10.43 9.71 9.99
C PRO A 185 10.73 9.77 8.49
N SER A 186 11.76 10.53 8.11
CA SER A 186 12.19 10.74 6.72
C SER A 186 12.35 9.43 5.93
N LYS A 187 13.03 8.41 6.49
CA LYS A 187 13.17 7.09 5.85
C LYS A 187 11.85 6.38 5.58
N VAL A 188 10.92 6.45 6.53
CA VAL A 188 9.59 5.85 6.36
C VAL A 188 8.79 6.65 5.33
N THR A 189 8.88 7.99 5.36
CA THR A 189 8.26 8.86 4.35
C THR A 189 8.75 8.53 2.94
N ALA A 190 10.07 8.33 2.75
CA ALA A 190 10.67 7.96 1.48
C ALA A 190 10.12 6.60 0.99
N ALA A 191 10.21 5.57 1.83
CA ALA A 191 9.79 4.22 1.48
C ALA A 191 8.29 4.14 1.16
N THR A 192 7.44 4.70 2.02
CA THR A 192 5.98 4.70 1.83
C THR A 192 5.55 5.58 0.65
N GLY A 193 6.23 6.71 0.43
CA GLY A 193 5.93 7.60 -0.68
C GLY A 193 6.26 6.99 -2.05
N ILE A 194 7.39 6.27 -2.18
CA ILE A 194 7.69 5.52 -3.40
C ILE A 194 6.73 4.32 -3.55
N ASP A 195 6.30 3.70 -2.46
CA ASP A 195 5.28 2.66 -2.50
C ASP A 195 3.96 3.18 -3.09
N ALA A 196 3.47 4.32 -2.59
CA ALA A 196 2.27 4.98 -3.14
C ALA A 196 2.45 5.36 -4.63
N LEU A 197 3.64 5.84 -5.01
CA LEU A 197 3.96 6.11 -6.42
C LEU A 197 3.91 4.83 -7.26
N THR A 198 4.47 3.75 -6.75
CA THR A 198 4.47 2.44 -7.42
C THR A 198 3.05 1.92 -7.60
N HIS A 199 2.19 2.03 -6.59
CA HIS A 199 0.77 1.72 -6.68
C HIS A 199 0.10 2.45 -7.84
N ALA A 200 0.31 3.77 -7.93
CA ALA A 200 -0.29 4.58 -8.98
C ALA A 200 0.27 4.24 -10.37
N VAL A 201 1.58 4.06 -10.50
CA VAL A 201 2.25 3.70 -11.77
C VAL A 201 1.76 2.34 -12.26
N GLU A 202 1.76 1.32 -11.39
CA GLU A 202 1.31 -0.03 -11.76
C GLU A 202 -0.19 -0.08 -12.06
N ALA A 203 -1.03 0.63 -11.30
CA ALA A 203 -2.44 0.76 -11.58
C ALA A 203 -2.70 1.34 -12.98
N TYR A 204 -1.91 2.36 -13.35
CA TYR A 204 -2.05 3.01 -14.67
C TYR A 204 -1.64 2.10 -15.81
N VAL A 205 -0.53 1.35 -15.69
CA VAL A 205 -0.08 0.45 -16.75
C VAL A 205 -0.78 -0.91 -16.76
N SER A 206 -1.55 -1.24 -15.72
CA SER A 206 -2.27 -2.52 -15.58
C SER A 206 -3.15 -2.84 -16.79
N VAL A 207 -3.25 -4.13 -17.13
CA VAL A 207 -4.22 -4.58 -18.16
C VAL A 207 -5.68 -4.38 -17.75
N ASN A 208 -5.95 -4.19 -16.46
CA ASN A 208 -7.28 -3.90 -15.91
C ASN A 208 -7.56 -2.40 -15.76
N ALA A 209 -6.61 -1.54 -16.15
CA ALA A 209 -6.77 -0.09 -16.11
C ALA A 209 -7.97 0.36 -16.96
N ASN A 210 -8.65 1.40 -16.50
CA ASN A 210 -9.81 1.99 -17.16
C ASN A 210 -9.83 3.51 -16.94
N PRO A 211 -10.67 4.28 -17.65
CA PRO A 211 -10.62 5.73 -17.56
C PRO A 211 -10.78 6.32 -16.15
N ALA A 212 -11.51 5.65 -15.24
CA ALA A 212 -11.65 6.12 -13.85
C ALA A 212 -10.37 5.88 -13.06
N THR A 213 -9.80 4.67 -13.13
CA THR A 213 -8.51 4.35 -12.47
C THR A 213 -7.35 5.14 -13.05
N ASP A 214 -7.37 5.41 -14.37
CA ASP A 214 -6.35 6.21 -15.06
C ASP A 214 -6.32 7.66 -14.55
N ALA A 215 -7.51 8.28 -14.38
CA ALA A 215 -7.62 9.62 -13.84
C ALA A 215 -7.09 9.72 -12.40
N LEU A 216 -7.42 8.74 -11.55
CA LEU A 216 -6.95 8.66 -10.16
C LEU A 216 -5.43 8.45 -10.12
N ALA A 217 -4.90 7.51 -10.89
CA ALA A 217 -3.49 7.16 -10.93
C ALA A 217 -2.61 8.33 -11.41
N LEU A 218 -2.96 8.97 -12.52
CA LEU A 218 -2.20 10.12 -13.03
C LEU A 218 -2.24 11.32 -12.08
N LYS A 219 -3.38 11.54 -11.39
CA LYS A 219 -3.45 12.58 -10.36
C LYS A 219 -2.58 12.24 -9.16
N ALA A 220 -2.58 11.00 -8.70
CA ALA A 220 -1.73 10.51 -7.61
C ALA A 220 -0.24 10.68 -7.96
N ILE A 221 0.18 10.26 -9.15
CA ILE A 221 1.57 10.42 -9.62
C ILE A 221 2.01 11.88 -9.55
N ARG A 222 1.19 12.84 -10.05
CA ARG A 222 1.52 14.27 -9.99
C ARG A 222 1.68 14.78 -8.57
N MET A 223 0.77 14.43 -7.67
CA MET A 223 0.80 14.89 -6.28
C MET A 223 2.01 14.32 -5.53
N ILE A 224 2.28 13.02 -5.66
CA ILE A 224 3.40 12.36 -5.00
C ILE A 224 4.74 12.88 -5.54
N SER A 225 4.91 12.90 -6.86
CA SER A 225 6.20 13.28 -7.47
C SER A 225 6.59 14.74 -7.19
N SER A 226 5.61 15.64 -7.10
CA SER A 226 5.86 17.05 -6.79
C SER A 226 6.20 17.33 -5.33
N SER A 227 5.87 16.41 -4.41
CA SER A 227 5.90 16.70 -2.97
C SER A 227 6.76 15.74 -2.15
N LEU A 228 7.10 14.56 -2.70
CA LEU A 228 7.81 13.54 -1.94
C LEU A 228 9.18 14.01 -1.44
N ARG A 229 9.98 14.67 -2.31
CA ARG A 229 11.29 15.20 -1.90
C ARG A 229 11.15 16.15 -0.72
N THR A 230 10.25 17.12 -0.83
CA THR A 230 9.99 18.08 0.25
C THR A 230 9.51 17.39 1.53
N ALA A 231 8.60 16.42 1.42
CA ALA A 231 8.11 15.69 2.59
C ALA A 231 9.20 14.85 3.28
N VAL A 232 10.20 14.35 2.52
CA VAL A 232 11.36 13.61 3.03
C VAL A 232 12.37 14.54 3.69
N GLU A 233 12.67 15.70 3.08
CA GLU A 233 13.62 16.68 3.58
C GLU A 233 13.08 17.49 4.77
N ASN A 234 11.81 17.88 4.70
CA ASN A 234 11.08 18.64 5.71
C ASN A 234 9.75 17.99 6.04
N GLY A 235 9.77 17.07 7.00
CA GLY A 235 8.57 16.35 7.44
C GLY A 235 7.47 17.21 8.05
N GLU A 236 7.73 18.49 8.36
CA GLU A 236 6.76 19.43 8.91
C GLU A 236 6.09 20.29 7.84
N ASP A 237 6.49 20.18 6.56
CA ASP A 237 5.87 20.90 5.46
C ASP A 237 4.43 20.42 5.24
N LYS A 238 3.48 21.28 5.62
CA LYS A 238 2.04 20.95 5.60
C LYS A 238 1.51 20.70 4.21
N GLU A 239 1.97 21.44 3.21
CA GLU A 239 1.53 21.28 1.83
C GLU A 239 2.06 19.97 1.27
N ALA A 240 3.35 19.66 1.48
CA ALA A 240 3.93 18.40 1.05
C ALA A 240 3.23 17.20 1.72
N ARG A 241 2.99 17.24 3.03
CA ARG A 241 2.24 16.18 3.73
C ARG A 241 0.82 16.04 3.21
N THR A 242 0.14 17.14 2.92
CA THR A 242 -1.20 17.14 2.34
C THR A 242 -1.21 16.48 0.97
N GLN A 243 -0.29 16.88 0.08
CA GLN A 243 -0.17 16.29 -1.26
C GLN A 243 0.19 14.81 -1.19
N MET A 244 1.09 14.40 -0.28
CA MET A 244 1.45 13.00 -0.08
C MET A 244 0.25 12.16 0.41
N SER A 245 -0.53 12.65 1.37
CA SER A 245 -1.69 11.94 1.90
C SER A 245 -2.79 11.78 0.84
N TYR A 246 -3.11 12.84 0.11
CA TYR A 246 -4.05 12.75 -1.01
C TYR A 246 -3.52 11.86 -2.14
N GLY A 247 -2.23 11.97 -2.48
CA GLY A 247 -1.61 11.14 -3.51
C GLY A 247 -1.69 9.66 -3.16
N SER A 248 -1.37 9.29 -1.91
CA SER A 248 -1.49 7.92 -1.40
C SER A 248 -2.93 7.41 -1.43
N TYR A 249 -3.88 8.20 -0.97
CA TYR A 249 -5.31 7.88 -1.00
C TYR A 249 -5.80 7.61 -2.43
N LEU A 250 -5.47 8.48 -3.39
CA LEU A 250 -5.86 8.32 -4.79
C LEU A 250 -5.17 7.11 -5.44
N ALA A 251 -3.88 6.86 -5.11
CA ALA A 251 -3.17 5.68 -5.55
C ALA A 251 -3.83 4.40 -5.00
N GLY A 252 -4.26 4.43 -3.73
CA GLY A 252 -5.04 3.37 -3.09
C GLY A 252 -6.30 3.02 -3.86
N LEU A 253 -7.13 4.01 -4.17
CA LEU A 253 -8.35 3.84 -4.98
C LEU A 253 -8.06 3.32 -6.39
N ALA A 254 -6.98 3.80 -7.02
CA ALA A 254 -6.60 3.37 -8.36
C ALA A 254 -6.18 1.90 -8.39
N PHE A 255 -5.20 1.51 -7.54
CA PHE A 255 -4.69 0.14 -7.56
C PHE A 255 -5.68 -0.88 -7.01
N PHE A 256 -6.54 -0.51 -6.09
CA PHE A 256 -7.58 -1.39 -5.60
C PHE A 256 -8.49 -1.86 -6.75
N ASN A 257 -8.77 -1.00 -7.71
CA ASN A 257 -9.64 -1.30 -8.84
C ASN A 257 -8.88 -1.82 -10.08
N ALA A 258 -7.66 -1.39 -10.35
CA ALA A 258 -6.86 -1.83 -11.50
C ALA A 258 -5.85 -2.92 -11.16
N GLY A 259 -5.43 -3.00 -9.91
CA GLY A 259 -4.42 -3.91 -9.40
C GLY A 259 -2.99 -3.41 -9.57
N VAL A 260 -2.08 -4.00 -8.78
CA VAL A 260 -0.62 -3.91 -8.93
C VAL A 260 -0.10 -5.06 -9.78
N ALA A 261 1.14 -4.99 -10.27
CA ALA A 261 1.67 -5.92 -11.26
C ALA A 261 3.12 -6.38 -10.95
N GLY A 262 4.04 -6.21 -11.90
CA GLY A 262 5.39 -6.78 -11.87
C GLY A 262 6.25 -6.29 -10.71
N VAL A 263 6.18 -5.00 -10.34
CA VAL A 263 7.00 -4.46 -9.24
C VAL A 263 6.64 -5.14 -7.92
N HIS A 264 5.36 -5.12 -7.57
CA HIS A 264 4.89 -5.76 -6.34
C HIS A 264 5.12 -7.28 -6.33
N ALA A 265 4.92 -7.93 -7.49
CA ALA A 265 5.17 -9.37 -7.61
C ALA A 265 6.63 -9.72 -7.27
N LEU A 266 7.58 -8.91 -7.71
CA LEU A 266 9.01 -9.14 -7.49
C LEU A 266 9.50 -8.55 -6.15
N ALA A 267 8.78 -7.63 -5.55
CA ALA A 267 9.10 -7.09 -4.23
C ALA A 267 8.80 -8.06 -3.07
N TYR A 268 7.79 -8.90 -3.19
CA TYR A 268 7.41 -9.84 -2.12
C TYR A 268 8.55 -10.79 -1.70
N PRO A 269 9.30 -11.42 -2.62
CA PRO A 269 10.45 -12.25 -2.24
C PRO A 269 11.56 -11.47 -1.52
N LEU A 270 11.77 -10.19 -1.84
CA LEU A 270 12.77 -9.36 -1.16
C LEU A 270 12.41 -9.15 0.33
N GLY A 271 11.17 -8.81 0.61
CA GLY A 271 10.68 -8.70 1.98
C GLY A 271 10.75 -10.02 2.74
N GLY A 272 10.32 -11.12 2.11
CA GLY A 272 10.29 -12.45 2.74
C GLY A 272 11.66 -13.04 3.04
N GLN A 273 12.66 -12.85 2.17
CA GLN A 273 13.98 -13.47 2.32
C GLN A 273 15.01 -12.55 2.99
N PHE A 274 14.92 -11.25 2.78
CA PHE A 274 15.94 -10.28 3.20
C PHE A 274 15.44 -9.24 4.19
N HIS A 275 14.16 -9.31 4.59
CA HIS A 275 13.54 -8.39 5.55
C HIS A 275 13.66 -6.91 5.15
N ILE A 276 13.74 -6.64 3.84
CA ILE A 276 13.69 -5.28 3.30
C ILE A 276 12.24 -4.80 3.40
N SER A 277 12.03 -3.58 3.87
CA SER A 277 10.68 -3.04 4.00
C SER A 277 9.94 -3.05 2.65
N HIS A 278 8.61 -3.19 2.69
CA HIS A 278 7.80 -3.30 1.48
C HIS A 278 8.02 -2.13 0.51
N GLY A 279 8.03 -0.89 1.02
CA GLY A 279 8.25 0.30 0.21
C GLY A 279 9.66 0.37 -0.40
N GLU A 280 10.71 -0.02 0.35
CA GLU A 280 12.07 -0.08 -0.18
C GLU A 280 12.23 -1.19 -1.24
N SER A 281 11.57 -2.34 -1.04
CA SER A 281 11.54 -3.44 -2.01
C SER A 281 10.89 -3.02 -3.33
N ASN A 282 9.78 -2.28 -3.27
CA ASN A 282 9.14 -1.70 -4.44
C ASN A 282 10.02 -0.63 -5.09
N ALA A 283 10.62 0.25 -4.30
CA ALA A 283 11.45 1.35 -4.80
C ALA A 283 12.66 0.87 -5.60
N VAL A 284 13.40 -0.12 -5.09
CA VAL A 284 14.59 -0.65 -5.78
C VAL A 284 14.24 -1.37 -7.09
N LEU A 285 13.03 -1.91 -7.21
CA LEU A 285 12.60 -2.64 -8.41
C LEU A 285 11.86 -1.77 -9.44
N LEU A 286 11.21 -0.69 -9.00
CA LEU A 286 10.36 0.14 -9.85
C LEU A 286 10.99 0.56 -11.18
N PRO A 287 12.19 1.17 -11.24
CA PRO A 287 12.76 1.61 -12.51
C PRO A 287 13.14 0.45 -13.42
N TYR A 288 13.57 -0.69 -12.87
CA TYR A 288 13.98 -1.84 -13.67
C TYR A 288 12.80 -2.62 -14.26
N VAL A 289 11.73 -2.80 -13.49
CA VAL A 289 10.51 -3.41 -14.01
C VAL A 289 9.88 -2.51 -15.07
N MET A 290 9.75 -1.21 -14.78
CA MET A 290 9.18 -0.27 -15.76
C MET A 290 10.04 -0.16 -17.02
N GLY A 291 11.37 -0.18 -16.89
CA GLY A 291 12.29 -0.25 -18.02
C GLY A 291 12.09 -1.49 -18.88
N TYR A 292 11.93 -2.65 -18.24
CA TYR A 292 11.75 -3.93 -18.94
C TYR A 292 10.42 -4.00 -19.71
N ILE A 293 9.31 -3.56 -19.10
CA ILE A 293 7.98 -3.63 -19.73
C ILE A 293 7.67 -2.44 -20.65
N ARG A 294 8.52 -1.43 -20.69
CA ARG A 294 8.34 -0.13 -21.36
C ARG A 294 7.79 -0.24 -22.78
N SER A 295 8.38 -1.11 -23.59
CA SER A 295 8.00 -1.31 -24.99
C SER A 295 6.55 -1.78 -25.18
N SER A 296 5.95 -2.39 -24.17
CA SER A 296 4.56 -2.86 -24.20
C SER A 296 3.53 -1.79 -23.78
N CYS A 297 3.97 -0.64 -23.27
CA CYS A 297 3.09 0.42 -22.76
C CYS A 297 3.67 1.84 -23.01
N VAL A 298 4.30 2.07 -24.17
CA VAL A 298 5.03 3.30 -24.51
C VAL A 298 4.19 4.57 -24.29
N THR A 299 2.97 4.61 -24.79
CA THR A 299 2.07 5.77 -24.63
C THR A 299 1.75 6.03 -23.16
N LYS A 300 1.45 4.99 -22.40
CA LYS A 300 1.18 5.12 -20.94
C LYS A 300 2.42 5.60 -20.18
N MET A 301 3.61 5.13 -20.56
CA MET A 301 4.87 5.59 -19.95
C MET A 301 5.16 7.06 -20.27
N ARG A 302 4.79 7.55 -21.47
CA ARG A 302 4.83 8.98 -21.80
C ARG A 302 3.90 9.79 -20.90
N ASP A 303 2.67 9.33 -20.67
CA ASP A 303 1.70 10.01 -19.81
C ASP A 303 2.18 10.06 -18.35
N ILE A 304 2.82 8.98 -17.87
CA ILE A 304 3.48 8.94 -16.56
C ILE A 304 4.61 9.95 -16.51
N PHE A 305 5.44 10.05 -17.56
CA PHE A 305 6.52 11.03 -17.63
C PHE A 305 6.00 12.46 -17.47
N GLU A 306 4.92 12.82 -18.17
CA GLU A 306 4.27 14.13 -18.03
C GLU A 306 3.68 14.32 -16.61
N ALA A 307 3.10 13.27 -16.02
CA ALA A 307 2.58 13.32 -14.67
C ALA A 307 3.69 13.49 -13.61
N LEU A 308 4.88 12.96 -13.85
CA LEU A 308 6.09 13.17 -13.03
C LEU A 308 6.68 14.60 -13.20
N GLY A 309 6.10 15.45 -14.04
CA GLY A 309 6.57 16.81 -14.32
C GLY A 309 7.49 16.92 -15.53
N GLY A 310 7.67 15.86 -16.31
CA GLY A 310 8.45 15.86 -17.54
C GLY A 310 7.75 16.62 -18.67
N ASN A 311 8.53 17.13 -19.62
CA ASN A 311 8.01 17.79 -20.82
C ASN A 311 8.19 16.89 -22.05
N ALA A 312 7.10 16.27 -22.50
CA ALA A 312 7.09 15.39 -23.67
C ALA A 312 6.82 16.10 -25.00
N THR A 313 6.57 17.41 -25.03
CA THR A 313 6.09 18.15 -26.22
C THR A 313 6.98 17.97 -27.45
N SER A 314 8.31 17.90 -27.27
CA SER A 314 9.28 17.75 -28.36
C SER A 314 9.87 16.34 -28.49
N LEU A 315 9.37 15.39 -27.70
CA LEU A 315 9.89 14.02 -27.70
C LEU A 315 8.96 13.07 -28.45
N SER A 316 9.55 12.07 -29.12
CA SER A 316 8.75 10.92 -29.54
C SER A 316 8.26 10.16 -28.30
N GLU A 317 7.16 9.43 -28.43
CA GLU A 317 6.62 8.61 -27.34
C GLU A 317 7.69 7.65 -26.79
N GLU A 318 8.49 7.06 -27.68
CA GLU A 318 9.60 6.17 -27.31
C GLU A 318 10.64 6.88 -26.43
N LYS A 319 11.07 8.09 -26.82
CA LYS A 319 12.01 8.90 -26.02
C LYS A 319 11.41 9.34 -24.70
N ALA A 320 10.13 9.77 -24.69
CA ALA A 320 9.43 10.17 -23.47
C ALA A 320 9.30 8.98 -22.51
N SER A 321 8.97 7.79 -23.01
CA SER A 321 8.88 6.58 -22.20
C SER A 321 10.23 6.18 -21.57
N TYR A 322 11.34 6.37 -22.29
CA TYR A 322 12.67 6.17 -21.72
C TYR A 322 13.00 7.22 -20.63
N GLN A 323 12.65 8.48 -20.86
CA GLN A 323 12.83 9.54 -19.85
C GLN A 323 11.97 9.28 -18.59
N CYS A 324 10.81 8.67 -18.74
CA CYS A 324 10.00 8.24 -17.60
C CYS A 324 10.78 7.31 -16.66
N VAL A 325 11.41 6.28 -17.22
CA VAL A 325 12.20 5.32 -16.41
C VAL A 325 13.35 6.01 -15.70
N LYS A 326 14.05 6.92 -16.41
CA LYS A 326 15.11 7.74 -15.81
C LYS A 326 14.61 8.61 -14.67
N GLN A 327 13.45 9.24 -14.83
CA GLN A 327 12.88 10.12 -13.82
C GLN A 327 12.41 9.34 -12.59
N LEU A 328 11.86 8.14 -12.77
CA LEU A 328 11.56 7.22 -11.66
C LEU A 328 12.83 6.84 -10.90
N GLN A 329 13.91 6.49 -11.61
CA GLN A 329 15.19 6.17 -11.00
C GLN A 329 15.76 7.35 -10.20
N THR A 330 15.76 8.54 -10.78
CA THR A 330 16.22 9.77 -10.11
C THR A 330 15.39 10.06 -8.86
N LEU A 331 14.07 9.88 -8.91
CA LEU A 331 13.22 10.14 -7.74
C LEU A 331 13.54 9.18 -6.58
N VAL A 332 13.79 7.90 -6.87
CA VAL A 332 14.20 6.91 -5.85
C VAL A 332 15.57 7.29 -5.25
N GLU A 333 16.50 7.76 -6.07
CA GLU A 333 17.81 8.25 -5.64
C GLU A 333 17.71 9.49 -4.74
N ASP A 334 16.94 10.48 -5.16
CA ASP A 334 16.78 11.76 -4.45
C ASP A 334 16.19 11.60 -3.04
N VAL A 335 15.40 10.56 -2.81
CA VAL A 335 14.84 10.28 -1.47
C VAL A 335 15.71 9.33 -0.65
N GLY A 336 16.92 9.03 -1.11
CA GLY A 336 17.95 8.30 -0.37
C GLY A 336 17.75 6.79 -0.28
N ILE A 337 16.97 6.18 -1.18
CA ILE A 337 16.79 4.71 -1.22
C ILE A 337 17.89 4.10 -2.12
N PRO A 338 18.55 3.00 -1.70
CA PRO A 338 19.56 2.33 -2.52
C PRO A 338 19.02 1.94 -3.91
N GLN A 339 19.81 2.22 -4.94
CA GLN A 339 19.44 2.05 -6.35
C GLN A 339 19.54 0.61 -6.84
N THR A 340 20.18 -0.29 -6.10
CA THR A 340 20.47 -1.65 -6.54
C THR A 340 20.25 -2.67 -5.43
N LEU A 341 20.03 -3.93 -5.81
CA LEU A 341 19.98 -5.03 -4.85
C LEU A 341 21.30 -5.20 -4.08
N ARG A 342 22.43 -4.87 -4.69
CA ARG A 342 23.74 -4.81 -4.00
C ARG A 342 23.74 -3.78 -2.88
N GLY A 343 23.06 -2.64 -3.08
CA GLY A 343 22.93 -1.61 -2.06
C GLY A 343 22.19 -2.07 -0.79
N PHE A 344 21.40 -3.12 -0.92
CA PHE A 344 20.74 -3.82 0.20
C PHE A 344 21.53 -5.05 0.69
N ASN A 345 22.79 -5.24 0.25
CA ASN A 345 23.64 -6.39 0.59
C ASN A 345 23.06 -7.74 0.15
N ILE A 346 22.20 -7.79 -0.87
CA ILE A 346 21.70 -9.02 -1.45
C ILE A 346 22.81 -9.66 -2.26
N PRO A 347 23.19 -10.94 -2.01
CA PRO A 347 24.21 -11.62 -2.79
C PRO A 347 23.68 -12.04 -4.17
N GLU A 348 24.54 -12.06 -5.20
CA GLU A 348 24.13 -12.47 -6.56
C GLU A 348 23.57 -13.89 -6.60
N SER A 349 24.06 -14.78 -5.73
CA SER A 349 23.57 -16.16 -5.60
C SER A 349 22.09 -16.26 -5.21
N ALA A 350 21.51 -15.21 -4.62
CA ALA A 350 20.09 -15.17 -4.24
C ALA A 350 19.15 -14.95 -5.44
N LEU A 351 19.66 -14.42 -6.56
CA LEU A 351 18.82 -14.03 -7.69
C LEU A 351 18.05 -15.21 -8.30
N GLN A 352 18.59 -16.42 -8.24
CA GLN A 352 17.90 -17.61 -8.72
C GLN A 352 16.66 -17.90 -7.85
N LYS A 353 16.83 -17.92 -6.54
CA LYS A 353 15.72 -18.17 -5.60
C LYS A 353 14.67 -17.05 -5.65
N LEU A 354 15.09 -15.79 -5.73
CA LEU A 354 14.18 -14.65 -5.93
C LEU A 354 13.33 -14.82 -7.21
N THR A 355 13.95 -15.31 -8.29
CA THR A 355 13.26 -15.58 -9.56
C THR A 355 12.20 -16.67 -9.40
N GLU A 356 12.55 -17.80 -8.79
CA GLU A 356 11.65 -18.91 -8.53
C GLU A 356 10.42 -18.47 -7.71
N ASP A 357 10.64 -17.68 -6.67
CA ASP A 357 9.55 -17.19 -5.79
C ASP A 357 8.72 -16.08 -6.47
N GLY A 358 9.36 -15.21 -7.27
CA GLY A 358 8.69 -14.18 -8.06
C GLY A 358 7.73 -14.76 -9.09
N VAL A 359 8.10 -15.84 -9.77
CA VAL A 359 7.23 -16.54 -10.74
C VAL A 359 5.94 -17.09 -10.10
N GLN A 360 5.97 -17.40 -8.80
CA GLN A 360 4.79 -17.90 -8.09
C GLN A 360 3.71 -16.82 -7.88
N GLN A 361 4.04 -15.53 -8.03
CA GLN A 361 3.11 -14.42 -7.87
C GLN A 361 2.16 -14.26 -9.07
N LYS A 362 1.63 -15.37 -9.59
CA LYS A 362 0.85 -15.47 -10.85
C LYS A 362 -0.32 -14.50 -10.90
N ARG A 363 -1.05 -14.35 -9.77
CA ARG A 363 -2.22 -13.47 -9.69
C ARG A 363 -1.86 -12.00 -9.94
N ILE A 364 -0.72 -11.57 -9.43
CA ILE A 364 -0.23 -10.19 -9.54
C ILE A 364 0.41 -10.00 -10.93
N LEU A 365 1.26 -10.91 -11.35
CA LEU A 365 1.92 -10.89 -12.67
C LEU A 365 0.93 -10.87 -13.84
N ALA A 366 -0.24 -11.50 -13.70
CA ALA A 366 -1.27 -11.49 -14.73
C ALA A 366 -1.82 -10.10 -15.10
N ARG A 367 -1.51 -9.08 -14.28
CA ARG A 367 -1.92 -7.68 -14.52
C ARG A 367 -0.87 -6.86 -15.26
N SER A 368 0.31 -7.41 -15.48
CA SER A 368 1.39 -6.74 -16.24
C SER A 368 1.01 -6.62 -17.72
N PRO A 369 1.28 -5.45 -18.36
CA PRO A 369 1.04 -5.27 -19.79
C PRO A 369 1.95 -6.15 -20.67
N LEU A 370 3.10 -6.57 -20.14
CA LEU A 370 3.97 -7.59 -20.72
C LEU A 370 3.90 -8.83 -19.83
N PRO A 371 3.51 -10.01 -20.35
CA PRO A 371 3.60 -11.26 -19.60
C PRO A 371 5.05 -11.57 -19.21
N LEU A 372 5.34 -11.56 -17.90
CA LEU A 372 6.67 -11.83 -17.37
C LEU A 372 6.84 -13.32 -17.08
N ARG A 373 7.74 -13.98 -17.80
CA ARG A 373 8.14 -15.38 -17.61
C ARG A 373 9.39 -15.44 -16.73
N GLU A 374 9.79 -16.62 -16.32
CA GLU A 374 10.99 -16.85 -15.49
C GLU A 374 12.24 -16.16 -16.04
N LYS A 375 12.51 -16.29 -17.36
CA LYS A 375 13.64 -15.60 -18.01
C LYS A 375 13.58 -14.07 -17.89
N ASP A 376 12.39 -13.51 -17.98
CA ASP A 376 12.15 -12.07 -17.91
C ASP A 376 12.35 -11.56 -16.48
N ILE A 377 11.82 -12.30 -15.51
CA ILE A 377 11.97 -12.01 -14.07
C ILE A 377 13.46 -12.10 -13.67
N ARG A 378 14.16 -13.13 -14.16
CA ARG A 378 15.62 -13.28 -13.92
C ARG A 378 16.39 -12.08 -14.48
N ALA A 379 16.06 -11.63 -15.70
CA ALA A 379 16.68 -10.48 -16.32
C ALA A 379 16.42 -9.18 -15.54
N ILE A 380 15.21 -8.99 -15.03
CA ILE A 380 14.85 -7.82 -14.20
C ILE A 380 15.64 -7.83 -12.89
N TYR A 381 15.73 -8.95 -12.18
CA TYR A 381 16.52 -9.04 -10.94
C TYR A 381 18.02 -8.82 -11.20
N GLN A 382 18.56 -9.37 -12.30
CA GLN A 382 19.95 -9.11 -12.70
C GLN A 382 20.18 -7.63 -12.99
N SER A 383 19.26 -7.00 -13.73
CA SER A 383 19.27 -5.56 -14.01
C SER A 383 19.28 -4.72 -12.72
N ALA A 384 18.40 -5.06 -11.77
CA ALA A 384 18.35 -4.40 -10.47
C ALA A 384 19.59 -4.67 -9.59
N TYR A 385 20.23 -5.83 -9.77
CA TYR A 385 21.47 -6.14 -9.10
C TYR A 385 22.66 -5.35 -9.66
N ASP A 386 22.75 -5.24 -11.00
CA ASP A 386 23.86 -4.57 -11.71
C ASP A 386 23.69 -3.05 -11.79
N GLY A 387 22.47 -2.52 -11.59
CA GLY A 387 22.16 -1.11 -11.73
C GLY A 387 21.98 -0.65 -13.16
N ALA A 388 21.82 -1.57 -14.12
CA ALA A 388 21.68 -1.27 -15.54
C ALA A 388 20.28 -1.66 -16.03
N ILE A 389 19.53 -0.71 -16.57
CA ILE A 389 18.19 -0.98 -17.12
C ILE A 389 18.35 -1.73 -18.45
N VAL A 390 17.70 -2.87 -18.57
CA VAL A 390 17.70 -3.73 -19.77
C VAL A 390 16.29 -3.79 -20.36
N GLU A 391 16.22 -4.01 -21.66
CA GLU A 391 14.98 -4.25 -22.40
C GLU A 391 14.80 -5.76 -22.66
N PRO A 392 13.54 -6.23 -22.91
CA PRO A 392 13.31 -7.62 -23.23
C PRO A 392 14.08 -8.05 -24.46
N VAL A 393 14.74 -9.21 -24.37
CA VAL A 393 15.36 -9.88 -25.54
C VAL A 393 14.21 -10.61 -26.26
N HIS A 394 13.91 -10.15 -27.46
CA HIS A 394 12.87 -10.72 -28.33
C HIS A 394 13.23 -12.12 -28.83
#